data_190df6bf7a404ecbc63b9cac8f61ccdd
#
_entry.id   190df6bf7a404ecbc63b9cac8f61ccdd
#
_cell.length_a   1.000
_cell.length_b   1.000
_cell.length_c   1.000
_cell.angle_alpha   90.00
_cell.angle_beta   90.00
_cell.angle_gamma   90.00
#
_symmetry.space_group_name_H-M   'P 1'
#
loop_
_entity.id
_entity.type
_entity.pdbx_description
1 polymer ?
#
loop_
_entity_poly.entity_id
_entity_poly.type
_entity_poly.pdbx_seq_one_letter_code
_entity_poly.pdbx_strand_id
1 'polypeptide(L)'
;MILTYLRPTDGNASHEEITIDDALKAVADPTRRRILRLVRDGELPAGEIAGHFAAMSRPAVSQHLRVLTDAGLVTVRRDGNRRLYRMRPEGFADAVQFFDEMWADGLERLKIAAERAERAERSRRR
;
A
#
# COMPACT_ATOMS: atom_id res chain seq x y z
N MET A 1 1.10 -14.99 -11.44
CA MET A 1 1.99 -14.07 -11.49
C MET A 1 1.66 -12.82 -12.19
N ILE A 2 2.59 -12.24 -12.87
CA ILE A 2 2.38 -10.97 -13.53
C ILE A 2 1.21 -11.00 -14.48
N LEU A 3 1.06 -12.11 -15.19
CA LEU A 3 -0.04 -12.25 -16.14
C LEU A 3 -1.39 -12.11 -15.48
N THR A 4 -1.45 -12.40 -14.20
CA THR A 4 -2.71 -12.29 -13.47
C THR A 4 -3.18 -10.86 -13.39
N TYR A 5 -2.25 -9.95 -13.32
CA TYR A 5 -2.60 -8.54 -13.19
C TYR A 5 -2.89 -7.89 -14.51
N LEU A 6 -2.33 -8.43 -15.58
CA LEU A 6 -2.64 -7.92 -16.89
C LEU A 6 -4.05 -8.34 -17.22
N ARG A 7 -4.83 -7.42 -17.63
CA ARG A 7 -6.21 -7.69 -17.98
C ARG A 7 -6.38 -7.59 -19.48
N PRO A 8 -5.81 -8.53 -20.18
CA PRO A 8 -5.87 -8.43 -21.64
C PRO A 8 -7.29 -8.48 -22.16
N THR A 9 -8.16 -9.08 -21.37
CA THR A 9 -9.52 -9.22 -21.79
C THR A 9 -10.19 -7.88 -22.01
N ASP A 10 -9.77 -6.88 -21.28
CA ASP A 10 -10.36 -5.58 -21.43
C ASP A 10 -9.83 -4.87 -22.65
N GLY A 11 -8.72 -5.36 -23.17
CA GLY A 11 -8.08 -4.68 -24.26
C GLY A 11 -7.74 -3.26 -23.88
N ASN A 12 -7.62 -3.03 -22.61
CA ASN A 12 -7.45 -1.70 -22.10
C ASN A 12 -6.14 -1.63 -21.32
N ALA A 13 -5.12 -1.16 -21.98
CA ALA A 13 -3.81 -1.08 -21.35
C ALA A 13 -3.83 -0.13 -20.16
N SER A 14 -4.69 0.87 -20.18
CA SER A 14 -4.74 1.82 -19.10
C SER A 14 -5.33 1.24 -17.83
N HIS A 15 -5.88 0.03 -17.89
CA HIS A 15 -6.43 -0.60 -16.70
C HIS A 15 -5.36 -0.85 -15.65
N GLU A 16 -4.17 -1.24 -16.09
CA GLU A 16 -3.06 -1.41 -15.16
C GLU A 16 -2.63 -0.09 -14.56
N GLU A 17 -2.59 0.94 -15.39
CA GLU A 17 -2.26 2.27 -14.89
C GLU A 17 -3.26 2.72 -13.86
N ILE A 18 -4.54 2.45 -14.09
CA ILE A 18 -5.56 2.81 -13.14
C ILE A 18 -5.33 2.09 -11.82
N THR A 19 -4.92 0.83 -11.89
CA THR A 19 -4.70 0.04 -10.69
C THR A 19 -3.58 0.61 -9.82
N ILE A 20 -2.45 0.97 -10.43
CA ILE A 20 -1.36 1.53 -9.65
C ILE A 20 -1.71 2.92 -9.15
N ASP A 21 -2.37 3.72 -9.98
CA ASP A 21 -2.81 5.05 -9.56
C ASP A 21 -3.76 4.96 -8.40
N ASP A 22 -4.71 4.04 -8.45
CA ASP A 22 -5.67 3.87 -7.37
C ASP A 22 -4.98 3.49 -6.08
N ALA A 23 -4.00 2.59 -6.16
CA ALA A 23 -3.26 2.18 -4.97
C ALA A 23 -2.49 3.35 -4.39
N LEU A 24 -1.80 4.11 -5.23
CA LEU A 24 -1.02 5.25 -4.76
C LEU A 24 -1.91 6.32 -4.15
N LYS A 25 -3.04 6.60 -4.77
CA LYS A 25 -3.98 7.57 -4.23
C LYS A 25 -4.55 7.12 -2.90
N ALA A 26 -4.88 5.85 -2.80
CA ALA A 26 -5.45 5.33 -1.57
C ALA A 26 -4.48 5.46 -0.40
N VAL A 27 -3.20 5.18 -0.64
CA VAL A 27 -2.22 5.25 0.45
C VAL A 27 -1.71 6.66 0.69
N ALA A 28 -2.13 7.63 -0.12
CA ALA A 28 -1.71 9.02 0.09
C ALA A 28 -2.36 9.64 1.32
N ASP A 29 -3.41 9.05 1.82
CA ASP A 29 -4.13 9.57 2.99
C ASP A 29 -3.62 8.90 4.27
N PRO A 30 -3.28 9.68 5.30
CA PRO A 30 -2.72 9.09 6.53
C PRO A 30 -3.72 8.21 7.29
N THR A 31 -5.01 8.55 7.25
CA THR A 31 -5.99 7.71 7.92
C THR A 31 -6.09 6.35 7.27
N ARG A 32 -6.07 6.32 5.94
CA ARG A 32 -6.12 5.05 5.24
C ARG A 32 -4.88 4.21 5.48
N ARG A 33 -3.71 4.85 5.61
CA ARG A 33 -2.51 4.10 5.98
C ARG A 33 -2.63 3.48 7.36
N ARG A 34 -3.25 4.20 8.31
CA ARG A 34 -3.49 3.62 9.64
C ARG A 34 -4.44 2.44 9.57
N ILE A 35 -5.49 2.54 8.76
CA ILE A 35 -6.41 1.42 8.60
C ILE A 35 -5.68 0.21 8.04
N LEU A 36 -4.85 0.41 7.02
CA LEU A 36 -4.08 -0.68 6.45
C LEU A 36 -3.21 -1.37 7.49
N ARG A 37 -2.57 -0.60 8.37
CA ARG A 37 -1.78 -1.20 9.43
C ARG A 37 -2.63 -2.03 10.38
N LEU A 38 -3.84 -1.58 10.65
CA LEU A 38 -4.74 -2.32 11.54
C LEU A 38 -5.15 -3.66 10.95
N VAL A 39 -5.37 -3.72 9.65
CA VAL A 39 -5.89 -4.93 9.01
C VAL A 39 -4.80 -5.74 8.30
N ARG A 40 -3.56 -5.38 8.52
CA ARG A 40 -2.43 -6.05 7.85
C ARG A 40 -2.28 -7.49 8.30
N ASP A 41 -2.39 -7.74 9.58
CA ASP A 41 -2.07 -9.04 10.14
C ASP A 41 -3.28 -9.91 10.43
N GLY A 42 -4.47 -9.42 10.23
CA GLY A 42 -5.68 -10.19 10.46
C GLY A 42 -6.92 -9.39 10.16
N GLU A 43 -8.03 -10.09 10.06
CA GLU A 43 -9.31 -9.45 9.81
C GLU A 43 -9.80 -8.68 11.02
N LEU A 44 -10.43 -7.54 10.76
CA LEU A 44 -11.10 -6.78 11.81
C LEU A 44 -12.49 -6.35 11.36
N PRO A 45 -13.46 -6.38 12.27
CA PRO A 45 -14.79 -5.87 11.94
C PRO A 45 -14.77 -4.36 11.77
N ALA A 46 -15.67 -3.85 10.94
CA ALA A 46 -15.76 -2.43 10.68
C ALA A 46 -15.91 -1.61 11.97
N GLY A 47 -16.70 -2.10 12.91
CA GLY A 47 -16.90 -1.38 14.16
C GLY A 47 -15.64 -1.27 14.99
N GLU A 48 -14.82 -2.31 14.97
CA GLU A 48 -13.57 -2.29 15.71
C GLU A 48 -12.59 -1.33 15.04
N ILE A 49 -12.56 -1.33 13.72
CA ILE A 49 -11.72 -0.37 13.00
C ILE A 49 -12.14 1.05 13.36
N ALA A 50 -13.45 1.32 13.31
CA ALA A 50 -13.96 2.65 13.63
C ALA A 50 -13.61 3.07 15.05
N GLY A 51 -13.51 2.11 15.95
CA GLY A 51 -13.15 2.40 17.34
C GLY A 51 -11.77 3.00 17.48
N HIS A 52 -10.89 2.78 16.52
CA HIS A 52 -9.56 3.39 16.56
C HIS A 52 -9.53 4.83 16.10
N PHE A 53 -10.67 5.35 15.63
CA PHE A 53 -10.76 6.70 15.08
C PHE A 53 -11.88 7.46 15.75
N ALA A 54 -11.75 7.64 17.07
CA ALA A 54 -12.82 8.23 17.87
C ALA A 54 -13.19 9.63 17.41
N ALA A 55 -12.25 10.36 16.83
CA ALA A 55 -12.53 11.73 16.38
C ALA A 55 -13.24 11.76 15.03
N MET A 56 -13.40 10.62 14.38
CA MET A 56 -14.05 10.53 13.08
C MET A 56 -15.44 9.95 13.20
N SER A 57 -16.32 10.42 12.33
CA SER A 57 -17.65 9.83 12.27
C SER A 57 -17.57 8.44 11.62
N ARG A 58 -18.55 7.60 11.95
CA ARG A 58 -18.65 6.29 11.33
C ARG A 58 -18.73 6.36 9.81
N PRO A 59 -19.55 7.25 9.25
CA PRO A 59 -19.57 7.37 7.79
C PRO A 59 -18.22 7.76 7.18
N ALA A 60 -17.43 8.57 7.88
CA ALA A 60 -16.11 8.93 7.37
C ALA A 60 -15.18 7.72 7.32
N VAL A 61 -15.20 6.89 8.38
CA VAL A 61 -14.40 5.66 8.38
C VAL A 61 -14.87 4.73 7.28
N SER A 62 -16.18 4.59 7.11
CA SER A 62 -16.73 3.74 6.05
C SER A 62 -16.29 4.20 4.68
N GLN A 63 -16.19 5.51 4.46
CA GLN A 63 -15.75 6.05 3.18
C GLN A 63 -14.29 5.66 2.92
N HIS A 64 -13.45 5.76 3.93
CA HIS A 64 -12.05 5.34 3.77
C HIS A 64 -11.95 3.84 3.47
N LEU A 65 -12.77 3.02 4.14
CA LEU A 65 -12.78 1.59 3.86
C LEU A 65 -13.22 1.30 2.43
N ARG A 66 -14.20 2.07 1.94
CA ARG A 66 -14.66 1.90 0.57
C ARG A 66 -13.54 2.24 -0.42
N VAL A 67 -12.83 3.33 -0.19
CA VAL A 67 -11.73 3.72 -1.07
C VAL A 67 -10.68 2.61 -1.12
N LEU A 68 -10.33 2.05 0.04
CA LEU A 68 -9.35 0.98 0.11
C LEU A 68 -9.83 -0.28 -0.58
N THR A 69 -11.10 -0.60 -0.42
CA THR A 69 -11.68 -1.78 -1.06
C THR A 69 -11.74 -1.61 -2.57
N ASP A 70 -12.18 -0.43 -3.02
CA ASP A 70 -12.28 -0.16 -4.45
C ASP A 70 -10.91 -0.16 -5.11
N ALA A 71 -9.89 0.25 -4.40
CA ALA A 71 -8.52 0.24 -4.92
C ALA A 71 -7.90 -1.15 -4.90
N GLY A 72 -8.59 -2.13 -4.34
CA GLY A 72 -8.08 -3.50 -4.30
C GLY A 72 -7.03 -3.75 -3.23
N LEU A 73 -6.91 -2.84 -2.27
CA LEU A 73 -5.91 -2.98 -1.21
C LEU A 73 -6.44 -3.69 0.01
N VAL A 74 -7.75 -3.81 0.12
CA VAL A 74 -8.42 -4.44 1.24
C VAL A 74 -9.54 -5.30 0.68
N THR A 75 -9.74 -6.47 1.27
CA THR A 75 -10.90 -7.30 0.97
C THR A 75 -11.87 -7.21 2.13
N VAL A 76 -13.14 -7.46 1.82
CA VAL A 76 -14.19 -7.47 2.82
C VAL A 76 -15.00 -8.74 2.63
N ARG A 77 -15.34 -9.38 3.74
CA ARG A 77 -16.26 -10.52 3.70
C ARG A 77 -17.29 -10.37 4.79
N ARG A 78 -18.42 -11.01 4.57
CA ARG A 78 -19.49 -11.00 5.56
C ARG A 78 -19.35 -12.15 6.52
N ASP A 79 -19.63 -11.87 7.78
CA ASP A 79 -19.70 -12.89 8.81
C ASP A 79 -20.88 -12.52 9.69
N GLY A 80 -22.03 -13.10 9.37
CA GLY A 80 -23.27 -12.71 10.03
C GLY A 80 -23.62 -11.27 9.73
N ASN A 81 -23.76 -10.47 10.76
CA ASN A 81 -24.07 -9.05 10.60
C ASN A 81 -22.84 -8.19 10.47
N ARG A 82 -21.66 -8.79 10.51
CA ARG A 82 -20.42 -8.02 10.51
C ARG A 82 -19.76 -8.08 9.15
N ARG A 83 -19.04 -7.02 8.84
CA ARG A 83 -18.16 -6.98 7.69
C ARG A 83 -16.74 -6.99 8.21
N LEU A 84 -15.96 -7.97 7.75
CA LEU A 84 -14.59 -8.15 8.19
C LEU A 84 -13.65 -7.72 7.08
N TYR A 85 -12.71 -6.86 7.43
CA TYR A 85 -11.78 -6.27 6.48
C TYR A 85 -10.38 -6.80 6.71
N ARG A 86 -9.67 -7.04 5.63
CA ARG A 86 -8.30 -7.55 5.70
C ARG A 86 -7.49 -6.96 4.55
N MET A 87 -6.23 -6.64 4.82
CA MET A 87 -5.36 -6.14 3.77
C MET A 87 -5.17 -7.21 2.70
N ARG A 88 -5.11 -6.77 1.46
CA ARG A 88 -4.91 -7.64 0.32
C ARG A 88 -3.54 -7.31 -0.29
N PRO A 89 -2.48 -8.07 0.07
CA PRO A 89 -1.14 -7.72 -0.39
C PRO A 89 -1.00 -7.66 -1.90
N GLU A 90 -1.76 -8.50 -2.62
CA GLU A 90 -1.68 -8.52 -4.09
C GLU A 90 -2.06 -7.18 -4.70
N GLY A 91 -2.88 -6.40 -4.01
CA GLY A 91 -3.28 -5.09 -4.52
C GLY A 91 -2.14 -4.10 -4.60
N PHE A 92 -1.04 -4.38 -3.90
CA PHE A 92 0.12 -3.50 -3.90
C PHE A 92 1.18 -3.92 -4.92
N ALA A 93 0.95 -5.00 -5.65
CA ALA A 93 2.01 -5.59 -6.47
C ALA A 93 2.59 -4.62 -7.50
N ASP A 94 1.73 -3.89 -8.21
CA ASP A 94 2.21 -2.97 -9.22
C ASP A 94 2.98 -1.80 -8.61
N ALA A 95 2.50 -1.29 -7.48
CA ALA A 95 3.18 -0.20 -6.80
C ALA A 95 4.53 -0.65 -6.27
N VAL A 96 4.59 -1.86 -5.71
CA VAL A 96 5.85 -2.41 -5.20
C VAL A 96 6.84 -2.57 -6.34
N GLN A 97 6.38 -3.10 -7.47
CA GLN A 97 7.25 -3.27 -8.62
C GLN A 97 7.79 -1.93 -9.12
N PHE A 98 6.94 -0.92 -9.18
CA PHE A 98 7.38 0.40 -9.58
C PHE A 98 8.47 0.93 -8.65
N PHE A 99 8.26 0.83 -7.34
CA PHE A 99 9.24 1.31 -6.39
C PHE A 99 10.52 0.51 -6.45
N ASP A 100 10.43 -0.80 -6.67
CA ASP A 100 11.62 -1.64 -6.83
C ASP A 100 12.46 -1.17 -8.01
N GLU A 101 11.81 -0.87 -9.13
CA GLU A 101 12.52 -0.40 -10.32
C GLU A 101 13.23 0.91 -10.06
N MET A 102 12.54 1.83 -9.39
CA MET A 102 13.13 3.13 -9.10
C MET A 102 14.23 3.05 -8.06
N TRP A 103 14.05 2.13 -7.11
CA TRP A 103 14.91 2.06 -5.94
C TRP A 103 16.18 1.26 -6.15
N ALA A 104 16.18 0.33 -7.09
CA ALA A 104 17.32 -0.56 -7.30
C ALA A 104 18.61 0.22 -7.53
N ASP A 105 18.58 1.16 -8.50
CA ASP A 105 19.73 1.98 -8.77
C ASP A 105 20.03 2.94 -7.64
N GLY A 106 18.97 3.45 -7.01
CA GLY A 106 19.11 4.39 -5.91
C GLY A 106 19.84 3.80 -4.72
N LEU A 107 19.49 2.55 -4.38
CA LEU A 107 20.16 1.88 -3.27
C LEU A 107 21.64 1.65 -3.57
N GLU A 108 21.95 1.27 -4.79
CA GLU A 108 23.34 1.04 -5.17
C GLU A 108 24.15 2.33 -5.09
N ARG A 109 23.60 3.41 -5.60
CA ARG A 109 24.27 4.72 -5.52
C ARG A 109 24.46 5.17 -4.08
N LEU A 110 23.46 4.94 -3.25
CA LEU A 110 23.55 5.33 -1.85
C LEU A 110 24.62 4.52 -1.14
N LYS A 111 24.72 3.23 -1.43
CA LYS A 111 25.73 2.37 -0.85
C LYS A 111 27.12 2.84 -1.23
N ILE A 112 27.32 3.14 -2.52
CA ILE A 112 28.61 3.62 -3.00
C ILE A 112 28.98 4.94 -2.34
N ALA A 113 28.02 5.86 -2.24
CA ALA A 113 28.26 7.16 -1.62
C ALA A 113 28.64 6.99 -0.15
N ALA A 114 27.98 6.10 0.56
CA ALA A 114 28.29 5.86 1.97
C ALA A 114 29.68 5.28 2.13
N GLU A 115 30.07 4.37 1.24
CA GLU A 115 31.40 3.78 1.30
C GLU A 115 32.48 4.81 1.02
N ARG A 116 32.22 5.70 0.06
CA ARG A 116 33.18 6.77 -0.25
C ARG A 116 33.34 7.71 0.93
N ALA A 117 32.23 8.08 1.55
CA ALA A 117 32.27 8.96 2.71
C ALA A 117 33.07 8.33 3.85
N GLU A 118 32.89 7.03 4.03
CA GLU A 118 33.61 6.30 5.07
C GLU A 118 35.10 6.29 4.80
N ARG A 119 35.48 6.08 3.55
CA ARG A 119 36.89 6.08 3.18
C ARG A 119 37.52 7.46 3.37
N ALA A 120 36.79 8.50 2.98
CA ALA A 120 37.27 9.86 3.16
C ALA A 120 37.47 10.18 4.64
N GLU A 121 36.57 9.70 5.47
CA GLU A 121 36.66 9.90 6.90
C GLU A 121 37.91 9.23 7.47
N ARG A 122 38.16 8.00 7.06
CA ARG A 122 39.35 7.29 7.51
C ARG A 122 40.64 7.99 7.07
N SER A 123 40.65 8.48 5.84
CA SER A 123 41.83 9.21 5.35
C SER A 123 42.09 10.46 6.16
N ARG A 124 41.05 11.16 6.56
CA ARG A 124 41.23 12.37 7.33
C ARG A 124 41.76 12.10 8.73
N ARG A 125 41.51 10.94 9.24
CA ARG A 125 41.97 10.59 10.58
C ARG A 125 43.45 10.21 10.64
N ARG A 126 44.07 9.98 9.50
CA ARG A 126 45.48 9.65 9.46
C ARG A 126 46.35 10.94 9.46
#